data_5370276f47b02b37de2bee90a82b69b7
#
_entry.id   5370276f47b02b37de2bee90a82b69b7
#
_cell.length_a   1.000
_cell.length_b   1.000
_cell.length_c   1.000
_cell.angle_alpha   90.00
_cell.angle_beta   90.00
_cell.angle_gamma   90.00
#
_symmetry.space_group_name_H-M   'P 1'
#
loop_
_entity.id
_entity.type
_entity.pdbx_description
1 polymer ?
#
loop_
_entity_poly.entity_id
_entity_poly.type
_entity_poly.pdbx_seq_one_letter_code
_entity_poly.pdbx_strand_id
1 'polypeptide(L)'
;MRTKNRPIEVLAPAGSMECLKAAILNGADAVYLGGEMFGARAYAGNFNKEELLEAIDYVHLYGKKLFLTVNTLMKEEELPLLPGFLKPFYEQGLDAVIVQDLGAVSVIRKHFPKLEIHASTQMTITGVHGARIAKKMGAKRVVPARELSLEEIQEIKDDTGLDMECFVHGALCYCYSGQCFMSSMLGGRSGNRGRCAGTCRLPFYLDGTKNTKNAYPLSLKDLCTIEHLPEILDHGVDSLKIEGRMKGPRYVGEVTRIYRKYVDLYLSEKPYKVESEDLKILMEVFNLSLIHI
;
A
#
# COMPACT_ATOMS: atom_id res chain seq x y z
N MET A 1 -13.33 14.53 -15.61
CA MET A 1 -12.45 15.59 -15.06
C MET A 1 -12.67 15.66 -13.56
N ARG A 2 -11.61 15.53 -12.78
CA ARG A 2 -11.65 15.65 -11.30
C ARG A 2 -12.19 17.03 -10.91
N THR A 3 -13.15 17.09 -9.99
CA THR A 3 -13.48 18.37 -9.34
C THR A 3 -12.29 18.75 -8.45
N LYS A 4 -11.58 19.82 -8.78
CA LYS A 4 -10.33 20.29 -8.15
C LYS A 4 -10.40 20.51 -6.62
N ASN A 5 -11.58 20.44 -6.03
CA ASN A 5 -11.81 20.65 -4.58
C ASN A 5 -11.61 19.37 -3.72
N ARG A 6 -11.25 18.22 -4.29
CA ARG A 6 -11.07 17.00 -3.51
C ARG A 6 -9.60 16.86 -3.10
N PRO A 7 -9.30 16.72 -1.80
CA PRO A 7 -7.91 16.57 -1.35
C PRO A 7 -7.28 15.31 -1.94
N ILE A 8 -6.00 15.40 -2.29
CA ILE A 8 -5.19 14.27 -2.71
C ILE A 8 -4.39 13.81 -1.51
N GLU A 9 -4.51 12.53 -1.17
CA GLU A 9 -3.83 11.93 -0.04
C GLU A 9 -2.49 11.34 -0.48
N VAL A 10 -1.40 11.70 0.20
CA VAL A 10 -0.11 10.99 0.12
C VAL A 10 -0.07 9.99 1.28
N LEU A 11 -0.14 8.71 0.96
CA LEU A 11 -0.16 7.60 1.91
C LEU A 11 1.22 6.96 2.02
N ALA A 12 1.90 7.20 3.13
CA ALA A 12 3.25 6.72 3.37
C ALA A 12 3.29 5.41 4.19
N PRO A 13 4.30 4.53 3.95
CA PRO A 13 4.50 3.34 4.75
C PRO A 13 5.21 3.64 6.07
N ALA A 14 4.91 2.89 7.14
CA ALA A 14 5.73 2.88 8.34
C ALA A 14 6.00 1.44 8.82
N GLY A 15 7.28 1.10 8.96
CA GLY A 15 7.73 -0.15 9.57
C GLY A 15 8.28 0.04 10.98
N SER A 16 8.38 1.27 11.46
CA SER A 16 8.80 1.64 12.80
C SER A 16 8.28 3.04 13.15
N MET A 17 8.34 3.41 14.44
CA MET A 17 7.96 4.76 14.89
C MET A 17 8.83 5.85 14.25
N GLU A 18 10.11 5.57 13.97
CA GLU A 18 11.01 6.50 13.27
C GLU A 18 10.55 6.74 11.82
N CYS A 19 10.13 5.68 11.12
CA CYS A 19 9.56 5.79 9.77
C CYS A 19 8.24 6.57 9.78
N LEU A 20 7.38 6.36 10.77
CA LEU A 20 6.13 7.08 10.96
C LEU A 20 6.40 8.58 11.15
N LYS A 21 7.30 8.93 12.07
CA LYS A 21 7.71 10.32 12.31
C LYS A 21 8.28 10.96 11.03
N ALA A 22 9.15 10.24 10.31
CA ALA A 22 9.70 10.71 9.05
C ALA A 22 8.61 10.97 8.00
N ALA A 23 7.60 10.09 7.87
CA ALA A 23 6.47 10.27 6.96
C ALA A 23 5.68 11.54 7.28
N ILE A 24 5.24 11.69 8.53
CA ILE A 24 4.40 12.82 8.98
C ILE A 24 5.12 14.15 8.81
N LEU A 25 6.38 14.24 9.25
CA LEU A 25 7.17 15.48 9.17
C LEU A 25 7.52 15.87 7.72
N ASN A 26 7.45 14.93 6.78
CA ASN A 26 7.69 15.16 5.36
C ASN A 26 6.40 15.25 4.51
N GLY A 27 5.24 15.45 5.15
CA GLY A 27 4.01 15.84 4.47
C GLY A 27 3.09 14.69 4.05
N ALA A 28 3.20 13.50 4.68
CA ALA A 28 2.19 12.48 4.52
C ALA A 28 0.84 12.95 5.08
N ASP A 29 -0.26 12.63 4.39
CA ASP A 29 -1.63 12.87 4.87
C ASP A 29 -2.16 11.68 5.66
N ALA A 30 -1.65 10.51 5.36
CA ALA A 30 -1.92 9.28 6.09
C ALA A 30 -0.70 8.36 6.12
N VAL A 31 -0.66 7.51 7.13
CA VAL A 31 0.37 6.48 7.27
C VAL A 31 -0.29 5.11 7.38
N TYR A 32 0.28 4.08 6.71
CA TYR A 32 -0.17 2.72 6.90
C TYR A 32 0.93 1.84 7.50
N LEU A 33 0.56 0.99 8.44
CA LEU A 33 1.47 0.14 9.17
C LEU A 33 0.85 -1.21 9.52
N GLY A 34 1.61 -2.12 10.10
CA GLY A 34 1.16 -3.44 10.52
C GLY A 34 1.36 -3.64 12.03
N GLY A 35 0.40 -4.29 12.65
CA GLY A 35 0.54 -4.82 14.00
C GLY A 35 1.14 -6.23 14.00
N GLU A 36 1.30 -6.81 15.16
CA GLU A 36 1.87 -8.15 15.38
C GLU A 36 1.06 -9.28 14.71
N MET A 37 -0.23 -9.04 14.45
CA MET A 37 -1.14 -10.03 13.86
C MET A 37 -1.74 -9.52 12.55
N PHE A 38 -2.14 -10.45 11.69
CA PHE A 38 -2.97 -10.23 10.49
C PHE A 38 -2.37 -9.37 9.38
N GLY A 39 -1.11 -8.94 9.50
CA GLY A 39 -0.43 -8.10 8.50
C GLY A 39 0.34 -8.90 7.44
N ALA A 40 0.31 -8.43 6.17
CA ALA A 40 0.98 -9.09 5.03
C ALA A 40 2.52 -8.96 5.02
N ARG A 41 3.14 -8.54 6.09
CA ARG A 41 4.60 -8.42 6.26
C ARG A 41 5.00 -9.01 7.61
N ALA A 42 4.84 -10.33 7.78
CA ALA A 42 5.11 -11.02 9.05
C ALA A 42 6.56 -10.87 9.57
N TYR A 43 7.50 -10.52 8.68
CA TYR A 43 8.92 -10.33 9.02
C TYR A 43 9.36 -8.86 9.00
N ALA A 44 8.44 -7.90 8.83
CA ALA A 44 8.74 -6.48 9.04
C ALA A 44 8.79 -6.16 10.54
N GLY A 45 9.39 -5.04 10.91
CA GLY A 45 9.14 -4.46 12.22
C GLY A 45 7.66 -4.12 12.32
N ASN A 46 6.89 -4.96 13.02
CA ASN A 46 5.49 -4.72 13.26
C ASN A 46 5.33 -4.07 14.63
N PHE A 47 4.38 -3.16 14.74
CA PHE A 47 4.10 -2.45 15.98
C PHE A 47 3.42 -3.36 16.99
N ASN A 48 3.90 -3.38 18.22
CA ASN A 48 3.18 -3.98 19.33
C ASN A 48 1.96 -3.11 19.72
N LYS A 49 1.19 -3.56 20.71
CA LYS A 49 -0.05 -2.86 21.09
C LYS A 49 0.22 -1.43 21.58
N GLU A 50 1.21 -1.26 22.43
CA GLU A 50 1.58 0.02 23.04
C GLU A 50 2.10 1.01 21.98
N GLU A 51 2.96 0.54 21.11
CA GLU A 51 3.48 1.32 19.98
C GLU A 51 2.38 1.73 19.00
N LEU A 52 1.38 0.87 18.76
CA LEU A 52 0.23 1.19 17.91
C LEU A 52 -0.63 2.30 18.51
N LEU A 53 -0.89 2.25 19.81
CA LEU A 53 -1.64 3.30 20.52
C LEU A 53 -0.88 4.64 20.46
N GLU A 54 0.43 4.62 20.74
CA GLU A 54 1.29 5.81 20.59
C GLU A 54 1.30 6.34 19.16
N ALA A 55 1.34 5.44 18.16
CA ALA A 55 1.33 5.82 16.75
C ALA A 55 0.02 6.53 16.35
N ILE A 56 -1.13 6.05 16.83
CA ILE A 56 -2.44 6.70 16.59
C ILE A 56 -2.43 8.11 17.17
N ASP A 57 -2.06 8.25 18.44
CA ASP A 57 -2.01 9.55 19.12
C ASP A 57 -1.05 10.52 18.42
N TYR A 58 0.15 10.04 18.05
CA TYR A 58 1.13 10.86 17.36
C TYR A 58 0.61 11.37 16.00
N VAL A 59 0.02 10.48 15.19
CA VAL A 59 -0.52 10.85 13.88
C VAL A 59 -1.67 11.85 14.00
N HIS A 60 -2.56 11.63 14.96
CA HIS A 60 -3.69 12.53 15.24
C HIS A 60 -3.26 13.88 15.78
N LEU A 61 -2.16 13.96 16.54
CA LEU A 61 -1.59 15.24 16.99
C LEU A 61 -1.24 16.17 15.81
N TYR A 62 -0.86 15.60 14.66
CA TYR A 62 -0.60 16.35 13.42
C TYR A 62 -1.83 16.48 12.50
N GLY A 63 -3.03 16.05 12.94
CA GLY A 63 -4.26 16.07 12.14
C GLY A 63 -4.20 15.13 10.93
N LYS A 64 -3.42 14.05 11.02
CA LYS A 64 -3.23 13.04 9.97
C LYS A 64 -3.95 11.75 10.31
N LYS A 65 -3.95 10.76 9.38
CA LYS A 65 -4.67 9.49 9.53
C LYS A 65 -3.73 8.30 9.65
N LEU A 66 -4.16 7.27 10.37
CA LEU A 66 -3.47 6.01 10.49
C LEU A 66 -4.33 4.85 9.99
N PHE A 67 -3.78 4.03 9.08
CA PHE A 67 -4.44 2.84 8.54
C PHE A 67 -3.69 1.57 8.96
N LEU A 68 -4.41 0.66 9.64
CA LEU A 68 -3.84 -0.60 10.09
C LEU A 68 -4.05 -1.69 9.05
N THR A 69 -2.98 -2.42 8.68
CA THR A 69 -3.09 -3.54 7.75
C THR A 69 -3.60 -4.80 8.45
N VAL A 70 -4.74 -5.31 7.98
CA VAL A 70 -5.37 -6.60 8.32
C VAL A 70 -5.53 -7.39 7.02
N ASN A 71 -4.47 -7.45 6.23
CA ASN A 71 -4.50 -7.81 4.83
C ASN A 71 -3.86 -9.18 4.52
N THR A 72 -4.09 -10.15 5.39
CA THR A 72 -3.81 -11.57 5.14
C THR A 72 -5.11 -12.36 5.01
N LEU A 73 -5.07 -13.50 4.32
CA LEU A 73 -6.13 -14.50 4.44
C LEU A 73 -6.12 -15.07 5.85
N MET A 74 -7.30 -15.31 6.41
CA MET A 74 -7.47 -15.81 7.77
C MET A 74 -7.96 -17.26 7.76
N LYS A 75 -7.55 -18.03 8.76
CA LYS A 75 -8.15 -19.31 9.08
C LYS A 75 -9.36 -19.12 9.98
N GLU A 76 -10.27 -20.09 10.00
CA GLU A 76 -11.47 -20.04 10.84
C GLU A 76 -11.15 -19.82 12.34
N GLU A 77 -10.08 -20.42 12.84
CA GLU A 77 -9.63 -20.25 14.22
C GLU A 77 -9.06 -18.85 14.55
N GLU A 78 -8.69 -18.06 13.54
CA GLU A 78 -8.12 -16.73 13.69
C GLU A 78 -9.20 -15.63 13.69
N LEU A 79 -10.32 -15.85 12.99
CA LEU A 79 -11.41 -14.86 12.90
C LEU A 79 -11.97 -14.44 14.26
N PRO A 80 -12.18 -15.35 15.25
CA PRO A 80 -12.64 -14.97 16.58
C PRO A 80 -11.68 -14.09 17.37
N LEU A 81 -10.38 -14.06 17.01
CA LEU A 81 -9.36 -13.25 17.68
C LEU A 81 -9.38 -11.80 17.20
N LEU A 82 -9.91 -11.57 16.00
CA LEU A 82 -9.87 -10.25 15.34
C LEU A 82 -10.57 -9.13 16.13
N PRO A 83 -11.76 -9.34 16.73
CA PRO A 83 -12.41 -8.30 17.54
C PRO A 83 -11.57 -7.86 18.75
N GLY A 84 -10.98 -8.84 19.47
CA GLY A 84 -10.11 -8.56 20.63
C GLY A 84 -8.85 -7.80 20.23
N PHE A 85 -8.28 -8.13 19.06
CA PHE A 85 -7.11 -7.43 18.53
C PHE A 85 -7.41 -5.98 18.12
N LEU A 86 -8.53 -5.73 17.44
CA LEU A 86 -8.86 -4.41 16.91
C LEU A 86 -9.47 -3.45 17.95
N LYS A 87 -10.13 -3.99 18.99
CA LYS A 87 -10.88 -3.18 19.96
C LYS A 87 -10.08 -2.02 20.56
N PRO A 88 -8.87 -2.22 21.12
CA PRO A 88 -8.12 -1.12 21.74
C PRO A 88 -7.77 0.00 20.73
N PHE A 89 -7.47 -0.35 19.50
CA PHE A 89 -7.12 0.62 18.46
C PHE A 89 -8.36 1.39 17.96
N TYR A 90 -9.49 0.70 17.83
CA TYR A 90 -10.76 1.32 17.49
C TYR A 90 -11.20 2.31 18.56
N GLU A 91 -11.06 1.96 19.84
CA GLU A 91 -11.37 2.84 20.99
C GLU A 91 -10.42 4.05 21.05
N GLN A 92 -9.16 3.90 20.57
CA GLN A 92 -8.18 4.99 20.45
C GLN A 92 -8.43 5.89 19.22
N GLY A 93 -9.34 5.51 18.32
CA GLY A 93 -9.72 6.32 17.16
C GLY A 93 -9.05 5.91 15.86
N LEU A 94 -8.62 4.64 15.71
CA LEU A 94 -8.08 4.13 14.44
C LEU A 94 -8.98 4.52 13.27
N ASP A 95 -8.41 5.17 12.23
CA ASP A 95 -9.18 5.73 11.13
C ASP A 95 -9.70 4.64 10.17
N ALA A 96 -8.86 3.69 9.76
CA ALA A 96 -9.25 2.64 8.83
C ALA A 96 -8.42 1.36 8.98
N VAL A 97 -8.95 0.28 8.41
CA VAL A 97 -8.24 -0.99 8.22
C VAL A 97 -8.16 -1.34 6.75
N ILE A 98 -6.98 -1.83 6.31
CA ILE A 98 -6.76 -2.35 4.96
C ILE A 98 -6.94 -3.86 5.02
N VAL A 99 -7.98 -4.40 4.37
CA VAL A 99 -8.44 -5.78 4.56
C VAL A 99 -8.40 -6.56 3.26
N GLN A 100 -8.01 -7.84 3.32
CA GLN A 100 -8.06 -8.79 2.19
C GLN A 100 -9.18 -9.82 2.37
N ASP A 101 -9.32 -10.40 3.55
CA ASP A 101 -10.17 -11.55 3.83
C ASP A 101 -11.64 -11.14 3.97
N LEU A 102 -12.54 -11.87 3.28
CA LEU A 102 -13.97 -11.55 3.28
C LEU A 102 -14.63 -11.86 4.63
N GLY A 103 -14.16 -12.90 5.33
CA GLY A 103 -14.60 -13.23 6.69
C GLY A 103 -14.21 -12.13 7.67
N ALA A 104 -12.97 -11.62 7.53
CA ALA A 104 -12.51 -10.48 8.31
C ALA A 104 -13.36 -9.22 8.06
N VAL A 105 -13.72 -8.91 6.81
CA VAL A 105 -14.64 -7.81 6.49
C VAL A 105 -15.97 -7.98 7.23
N SER A 106 -16.55 -9.17 7.20
CA SER A 106 -17.81 -9.48 7.88
C SER A 106 -17.73 -9.29 9.39
N VAL A 107 -16.66 -9.81 10.02
CA VAL A 107 -16.41 -9.66 11.46
C VAL A 107 -16.21 -8.19 11.84
N ILE A 108 -15.42 -7.42 11.08
CA ILE A 108 -15.17 -6.00 11.32
C ILE A 108 -16.48 -5.21 11.23
N ARG A 109 -17.29 -5.42 10.20
CA ARG A 109 -18.58 -4.74 10.06
C ARG A 109 -19.54 -5.00 11.20
N LYS A 110 -19.55 -6.24 11.71
CA LYS A 110 -20.40 -6.63 12.83
C LYS A 110 -19.98 -5.96 14.14
N HIS A 111 -18.68 -5.88 14.43
CA HIS A 111 -18.15 -5.44 15.73
C HIS A 111 -17.78 -3.95 15.75
N PHE A 112 -17.37 -3.39 14.61
CA PHE A 112 -16.87 -2.03 14.46
C PHE A 112 -17.53 -1.30 13.27
N PRO A 113 -18.85 -1.04 13.33
CA PRO A 113 -19.61 -0.56 12.17
C PRO A 113 -19.15 0.82 11.65
N LYS A 114 -18.47 1.62 12.48
CA LYS A 114 -17.95 2.95 12.11
C LYS A 114 -16.52 2.92 11.58
N LEU A 115 -15.78 1.81 11.77
CA LEU A 115 -14.41 1.69 11.28
C LEU A 115 -14.40 1.62 9.75
N GLU A 116 -13.62 2.48 9.10
CA GLU A 116 -13.50 2.45 7.64
C GLU A 116 -12.75 1.20 7.17
N ILE A 117 -13.24 0.58 6.09
CA ILE A 117 -12.60 -0.55 5.44
C ILE A 117 -12.09 -0.12 4.07
N HIS A 118 -10.79 -0.31 3.86
CA HIS A 118 -10.13 -0.18 2.57
C HIS A 118 -9.87 -1.58 2.01
N ALA A 119 -10.46 -1.88 0.85
CA ALA A 119 -10.23 -3.16 0.17
C ALA A 119 -8.79 -3.22 -0.34
N SER A 120 -8.02 -4.17 0.20
CA SER A 120 -6.60 -4.34 -0.14
C SER A 120 -6.40 -4.70 -1.61
N THR A 121 -5.28 -4.31 -2.21
CA THR A 121 -4.85 -4.82 -3.52
C THR A 121 -4.78 -6.35 -3.55
N GLN A 122 -4.59 -7.01 -2.41
CA GLN A 122 -4.59 -8.47 -2.30
C GLN A 122 -5.98 -9.09 -2.45
N MET A 123 -7.07 -8.32 -2.42
CA MET A 123 -8.42 -8.77 -2.80
C MET A 123 -8.55 -9.01 -4.31
N THR A 124 -7.56 -8.61 -5.11
CA THR A 124 -7.53 -8.80 -6.57
C THR A 124 -8.75 -8.19 -7.26
N ILE A 125 -9.07 -6.94 -6.92
CA ILE A 125 -10.15 -6.21 -7.59
C ILE A 125 -9.63 -5.69 -8.91
N THR A 126 -10.11 -6.30 -10.01
CA THR A 126 -9.65 -6.06 -11.37
C THR A 126 -10.72 -5.41 -12.26
N GLY A 127 -11.80 -4.89 -11.70
CA GLY A 127 -12.84 -4.23 -12.47
C GLY A 127 -14.06 -3.85 -11.64
N VAL A 128 -15.01 -3.21 -12.31
CA VAL A 128 -16.22 -2.62 -11.74
C VAL A 128 -17.04 -3.62 -10.92
N HIS A 129 -17.22 -4.84 -11.40
CA HIS A 129 -18.03 -5.84 -10.69
C HIS A 129 -17.43 -6.22 -9.33
N GLY A 130 -16.12 -6.42 -9.25
CA GLY A 130 -15.42 -6.68 -7.99
C GLY A 130 -15.52 -5.49 -7.03
N ALA A 131 -15.36 -4.27 -7.55
CA ALA A 131 -15.47 -3.05 -6.77
C ALA A 131 -16.89 -2.83 -6.23
N ARG A 132 -17.95 -3.13 -7.02
CA ARG A 132 -19.35 -3.11 -6.56
C ARG A 132 -19.60 -4.08 -5.40
N ILE A 133 -18.99 -5.29 -5.45
CA ILE A 133 -19.09 -6.24 -4.35
C ILE A 133 -18.39 -5.69 -3.11
N ALA A 134 -17.17 -5.19 -3.22
CA ALA A 134 -16.46 -4.56 -2.11
C ALA A 134 -17.26 -3.41 -1.48
N LYS A 135 -17.88 -2.55 -2.32
CA LYS A 135 -18.79 -1.49 -1.86
C LYS A 135 -19.98 -2.03 -1.07
N LYS A 136 -20.66 -3.07 -1.59
CA LYS A 136 -21.80 -3.73 -0.90
C LYS A 136 -21.37 -4.33 0.44
N MET A 137 -20.15 -4.82 0.55
CA MET A 137 -19.56 -5.32 1.80
C MET A 137 -19.14 -4.19 2.75
N GLY A 138 -19.27 -2.94 2.35
CA GLY A 138 -19.00 -1.76 3.16
C GLY A 138 -17.59 -1.19 3.02
N ALA A 139 -16.84 -1.57 1.98
CA ALA A 139 -15.58 -0.87 1.69
C ALA A 139 -15.87 0.59 1.32
N LYS A 140 -15.04 1.48 1.83
CA LYS A 140 -15.06 2.93 1.54
C LYS A 140 -14.08 3.27 0.43
N ARG A 141 -12.99 2.52 0.34
CA ARG A 141 -11.88 2.69 -0.59
C ARG A 141 -11.49 1.34 -1.20
N VAL A 142 -11.03 1.38 -2.44
CA VAL A 142 -10.43 0.24 -3.13
C VAL A 142 -8.98 0.56 -3.48
N VAL A 143 -8.08 -0.38 -3.15
CA VAL A 143 -6.74 -0.45 -3.72
C VAL A 143 -6.81 -1.47 -4.85
N PRO A 144 -6.99 -1.05 -6.11
CA PRO A 144 -7.18 -1.98 -7.22
C PRO A 144 -5.93 -2.85 -7.43
N ALA A 145 -6.10 -3.92 -8.17
CA ALA A 145 -4.97 -4.72 -8.64
C ALA A 145 -4.04 -3.83 -9.49
N ARG A 146 -2.72 -4.06 -9.37
CA ARG A 146 -1.70 -3.21 -10.01
C ARG A 146 -1.63 -3.39 -11.52
N GLU A 147 -2.36 -4.36 -12.03
CA GLU A 147 -2.45 -4.74 -13.43
C GLU A 147 -3.43 -3.88 -14.23
N LEU A 148 -4.25 -3.06 -13.57
CA LEU A 148 -5.23 -2.21 -14.20
C LEU A 148 -4.60 -1.00 -14.88
N SER A 149 -5.17 -0.62 -16.04
CA SER A 149 -4.89 0.65 -16.68
C SER A 149 -5.55 1.83 -15.94
N LEU A 150 -5.16 3.05 -16.26
CA LEU A 150 -5.76 4.25 -15.66
C LEU A 150 -7.23 4.40 -16.06
N GLU A 151 -7.59 4.02 -17.29
CA GLU A 151 -8.97 4.03 -17.79
C GLU A 151 -9.85 3.06 -17.01
N GLU A 152 -9.37 1.84 -16.72
CA GLU A 152 -10.10 0.86 -15.91
C GLU A 152 -10.29 1.35 -14.47
N ILE A 153 -9.29 2.04 -13.90
CA ILE A 153 -9.38 2.65 -12.58
C ILE A 153 -10.43 3.76 -12.57
N GLN A 154 -10.44 4.60 -13.60
CA GLN A 154 -11.45 5.65 -13.76
C GLN A 154 -12.85 5.06 -13.91
N GLU A 155 -13.02 4.01 -14.70
CA GLU A 155 -14.31 3.32 -14.86
C GLU A 155 -14.85 2.81 -13.51
N ILE A 156 -13.97 2.20 -12.69
CA ILE A 156 -14.35 1.76 -11.33
C ILE A 156 -14.78 2.96 -10.48
N LYS A 157 -14.03 4.06 -10.54
CA LYS A 157 -14.32 5.30 -9.80
C LYS A 157 -15.68 5.87 -10.18
N ASP A 158 -15.91 6.03 -11.47
CA ASP A 158 -17.12 6.67 -12.01
C ASP A 158 -18.37 5.83 -11.70
N ASP A 159 -18.28 4.51 -11.80
CA ASP A 159 -19.39 3.60 -11.53
C ASP A 159 -19.70 3.48 -10.04
N THR A 160 -18.67 3.36 -9.22
CA THR A 160 -18.87 3.02 -7.79
C THR A 160 -18.86 4.24 -6.87
N GLY A 161 -18.18 5.31 -7.23
CA GLY A 161 -17.91 6.46 -6.38
C GLY A 161 -17.00 6.16 -5.18
N LEU A 162 -16.37 4.97 -5.14
CA LEU A 162 -15.40 4.61 -4.11
C LEU A 162 -14.13 5.46 -4.21
N ASP A 163 -13.44 5.64 -3.10
CA ASP A 163 -12.09 6.23 -3.14
C ASP A 163 -11.12 5.24 -3.78
N MET A 164 -10.29 5.76 -4.71
CA MET A 164 -9.28 4.97 -5.42
C MET A 164 -7.90 5.25 -4.84
N GLU A 165 -7.20 4.18 -4.42
CA GLU A 165 -5.84 4.24 -3.88
C GLU A 165 -4.91 3.44 -4.78
N CYS A 166 -3.89 4.08 -5.36
CA CYS A 166 -2.96 3.42 -6.27
C CYS A 166 -1.52 3.48 -5.76
N PHE A 167 -0.76 2.41 -5.98
CA PHE A 167 0.67 2.44 -5.76
C PHE A 167 1.34 3.33 -6.81
N VAL A 168 2.21 4.24 -6.34
CA VAL A 168 2.91 5.20 -7.18
C VAL A 168 4.43 5.09 -7.09
N HIS A 169 4.94 4.44 -6.04
CA HIS A 169 6.39 4.30 -5.84
C HIS A 169 6.75 3.02 -5.10
N GLY A 170 7.90 2.43 -5.44
CA GLY A 170 8.53 1.32 -4.75
C GLY A 170 8.36 -0.03 -5.44
N ALA A 171 8.62 -1.11 -4.70
CA ALA A 171 8.75 -2.45 -5.26
C ALA A 171 7.44 -2.98 -5.86
N LEU A 172 7.53 -3.51 -7.08
CA LEU A 172 6.43 -4.21 -7.76
C LEU A 172 6.48 -5.72 -7.47
N CYS A 173 5.31 -6.35 -7.50
CA CYS A 173 5.17 -7.81 -7.47
C CYS A 173 5.13 -8.35 -8.90
N TYR A 174 5.82 -9.46 -9.16
CA TYR A 174 5.83 -10.11 -10.48
C TYR A 174 4.47 -10.75 -10.81
N CYS A 175 3.82 -11.33 -9.80
CA CYS A 175 2.55 -12.03 -9.97
C CYS A 175 1.37 -11.06 -9.85
N TYR A 176 0.23 -11.46 -10.40
CA TYR A 176 -1.05 -10.81 -10.14
C TYR A 176 -1.23 -10.55 -8.64
N SER A 177 -1.78 -9.38 -8.34
CA SER A 177 -1.98 -8.91 -6.97
C SER A 177 -2.78 -9.93 -6.14
N GLY A 178 -2.20 -10.40 -5.02
CA GLY A 178 -2.85 -11.36 -4.13
C GLY A 178 -2.91 -12.82 -4.62
N GLN A 179 -2.37 -13.16 -5.80
CA GLN A 179 -2.53 -14.48 -6.43
C GLN A 179 -1.22 -15.30 -6.50
N CYS A 180 -0.16 -14.87 -5.80
CA CYS A 180 1.12 -15.57 -5.86
C CYS A 180 1.17 -16.77 -4.92
N PHE A 181 1.39 -17.97 -5.49
CA PHE A 181 1.62 -19.22 -4.75
C PHE A 181 3.08 -19.69 -4.78
N MET A 182 3.97 -19.01 -5.52
CA MET A 182 5.34 -19.47 -5.75
C MET A 182 6.10 -19.76 -4.44
N SER A 183 6.05 -18.84 -3.49
CA SER A 183 6.71 -19.00 -2.19
C SER A 183 6.10 -20.13 -1.34
N SER A 184 4.80 -20.38 -1.48
CA SER A 184 4.12 -21.50 -0.83
C SER A 184 4.53 -22.85 -1.41
N MET A 185 4.59 -22.93 -2.73
CA MET A 185 4.92 -24.18 -3.44
C MET A 185 6.39 -24.60 -3.26
N LEU A 186 7.32 -23.63 -3.28
CA LEU A 186 8.75 -23.89 -3.18
C LEU A 186 9.26 -24.03 -1.74
N GLY A 187 8.63 -23.40 -0.77
CA GLY A 187 9.16 -23.34 0.60
C GLY A 187 8.12 -23.32 1.72
N GLY A 188 6.86 -23.63 1.45
CA GLY A 188 5.78 -23.65 2.44
C GLY A 188 5.46 -22.26 3.06
N ARG A 189 5.95 -21.17 2.47
CA ARG A 189 5.79 -19.80 2.97
C ARG A 189 4.75 -19.03 2.17
N SER A 190 3.52 -18.93 2.69
CA SER A 190 2.43 -18.25 1.99
C SER A 190 2.63 -16.74 1.92
N GLY A 191 2.73 -16.19 0.69
CA GLY A 191 2.73 -14.74 0.45
C GLY A 191 1.42 -14.08 0.88
N ASN A 192 0.29 -14.77 0.69
CA ASN A 192 -1.04 -14.29 1.09
C ASN A 192 -1.27 -14.30 2.61
N ARG A 193 -0.32 -14.86 3.35
CA ARG A 193 -0.26 -14.84 4.82
C ARG A 193 0.96 -14.09 5.36
N GLY A 194 1.47 -13.16 4.57
CA GLY A 194 2.55 -12.28 4.98
C GLY A 194 3.96 -12.89 5.00
N ARG A 195 4.13 -14.13 4.52
CA ARG A 195 5.39 -14.88 4.63
C ARG A 195 6.13 -15.06 3.30
N CYS A 196 5.90 -14.17 2.33
CA CYS A 196 6.58 -14.22 1.05
C CYS A 196 8.11 -14.26 1.21
N ALA A 197 8.76 -15.25 0.58
CA ALA A 197 10.23 -15.39 0.59
C ALA A 197 10.92 -14.54 -0.49
N GLY A 198 10.17 -13.80 -1.32
CA GLY A 198 10.75 -13.02 -2.42
C GLY A 198 11.40 -13.89 -3.49
N THR A 199 10.85 -15.08 -3.75
CA THR A 199 11.42 -16.05 -4.71
C THR A 199 11.63 -15.46 -6.10
N CYS A 200 10.75 -14.55 -6.55
CA CYS A 200 10.92 -13.83 -7.83
C CYS A 200 12.15 -12.90 -7.86
N ARG A 201 12.80 -12.65 -6.72
CA ARG A 201 14.01 -11.83 -6.60
C ARG A 201 15.30 -12.64 -6.57
N LEU A 202 15.20 -13.97 -6.69
CA LEU A 202 16.35 -14.87 -6.76
C LEU A 202 16.82 -15.04 -8.20
N PRO A 203 18.09 -15.45 -8.40
CA PRO A 203 18.57 -15.80 -9.72
C PRO A 203 17.92 -17.10 -10.21
N PHE A 204 17.60 -17.16 -11.50
CA PHE A 204 17.04 -18.33 -12.17
C PHE A 204 17.94 -18.80 -13.30
N TYR A 205 17.98 -20.11 -13.49
CA TYR A 205 18.59 -20.75 -14.66
C TYR A 205 17.46 -21.08 -15.65
N LEU A 206 17.65 -20.69 -16.90
CA LEU A 206 16.77 -21.08 -17.99
C LEU A 206 17.42 -22.27 -18.73
N ASP A 207 16.66 -23.31 -18.96
CA ASP A 207 17.12 -24.54 -19.65
C ASP A 207 18.38 -25.17 -19.04
N GLY A 208 18.53 -25.08 -17.71
CA GLY A 208 19.70 -25.60 -17.02
C GLY A 208 20.98 -24.81 -17.19
N THR A 209 20.96 -23.73 -17.97
CA THR A 209 22.13 -22.87 -18.20
C THR A 209 22.05 -21.58 -17.39
N LYS A 210 23.17 -21.17 -16.80
CA LYS A 210 23.28 -19.89 -16.11
C LYS A 210 23.18 -18.75 -17.12
N ASN A 211 22.10 -18.00 -17.09
CA ASN A 211 21.96 -16.81 -17.90
C ASN A 211 22.80 -15.67 -17.30
N THR A 212 24.00 -15.46 -17.86
CA THR A 212 24.91 -14.41 -17.37
C THR A 212 24.47 -12.99 -17.72
N LYS A 213 23.59 -12.82 -18.72
CA LYS A 213 23.07 -11.50 -19.11
C LYS A 213 21.86 -11.05 -18.29
N ASN A 214 21.03 -11.98 -17.83
CA ASN A 214 19.88 -11.69 -16.98
C ASN A 214 19.70 -12.81 -15.95
N ALA A 215 20.44 -12.73 -14.87
CA ALA A 215 20.37 -13.73 -13.80
C ALA A 215 19.04 -13.64 -13.01
N TYR A 216 18.32 -12.53 -13.08
CA TYR A 216 17.10 -12.25 -12.30
C TYR A 216 15.89 -11.97 -13.20
N PRO A 217 15.45 -12.90 -14.04
CA PRO A 217 14.44 -12.65 -15.08
C PRO A 217 13.05 -12.30 -14.52
N LEU A 218 12.75 -12.68 -13.28
CA LEU A 218 11.47 -12.41 -12.62
C LEU A 218 11.52 -11.17 -11.70
N SER A 219 12.68 -10.53 -11.54
CA SER A 219 12.83 -9.37 -10.68
C SER A 219 12.46 -8.10 -11.43
N LEU A 220 11.26 -7.57 -11.16
CA LEU A 220 10.84 -6.30 -11.73
C LEU A 220 11.66 -5.13 -11.15
N LYS A 221 11.80 -4.08 -11.96
CA LYS A 221 12.27 -2.77 -11.49
C LYS A 221 11.26 -2.16 -10.52
N ASP A 222 11.71 -1.25 -9.69
CA ASP A 222 10.82 -0.49 -8.81
C ASP A 222 9.97 0.49 -9.63
N LEU A 223 8.74 0.72 -9.19
CA LEU A 223 7.84 1.70 -9.75
C LEU A 223 8.27 3.10 -9.33
N CYS A 224 8.25 4.04 -10.27
CA CYS A 224 8.36 5.46 -10.02
C CYS A 224 7.49 6.20 -11.03
N THR A 225 6.35 6.74 -10.60
CA THR A 225 5.37 7.38 -11.47
C THR A 225 5.34 8.89 -11.34
N ILE A 226 6.37 9.48 -10.73
CA ILE A 226 6.37 10.92 -10.42
C ILE A 226 6.16 11.81 -11.65
N GLU A 227 6.69 11.40 -12.81
CA GLU A 227 6.52 12.15 -14.07
C GLU A 227 5.11 12.02 -14.67
N HIS A 228 4.38 10.95 -14.31
CA HIS A 228 3.00 10.65 -14.75
C HIS A 228 1.94 11.01 -13.70
N LEU A 229 2.33 11.71 -12.63
CA LEU A 229 1.43 12.03 -11.53
C LEU A 229 0.17 12.81 -11.97
N PRO A 230 0.25 13.83 -12.86
CA PRO A 230 -0.94 14.52 -13.35
C PRO A 230 -1.94 13.57 -14.02
N GLU A 231 -1.46 12.67 -14.87
CA GLU A 231 -2.29 11.70 -15.57
C GLU A 231 -3.02 10.75 -14.58
N ILE A 232 -2.30 10.25 -13.58
CA ILE A 232 -2.87 9.39 -12.53
C ILE A 232 -3.98 10.13 -11.77
N LEU A 233 -3.75 11.39 -11.42
CA LEU A 233 -4.70 12.20 -10.66
C LEU A 233 -5.92 12.60 -11.50
N ASP A 234 -5.73 12.86 -12.79
CA ASP A 234 -6.82 13.19 -13.71
C ASP A 234 -7.76 12.00 -13.95
N HIS A 235 -7.27 10.75 -13.82
CA HIS A 235 -8.07 9.53 -13.87
C HIS A 235 -8.75 9.18 -12.52
N GLY A 236 -8.80 10.12 -11.57
CA GLY A 236 -9.63 10.01 -10.38
C GLY A 236 -9.02 9.25 -9.20
N VAL A 237 -7.71 9.04 -9.19
CA VAL A 237 -7.01 8.49 -8.03
C VAL A 237 -7.03 9.50 -6.88
N ASP A 238 -7.48 9.09 -5.70
CA ASP A 238 -7.64 9.93 -4.51
C ASP A 238 -6.47 9.81 -3.53
N SER A 239 -5.81 8.65 -3.51
CA SER A 239 -4.72 8.35 -2.58
C SER A 239 -3.52 7.74 -3.31
N LEU A 240 -2.37 8.33 -3.11
CA LEU A 240 -1.08 7.96 -3.69
C LEU A 240 -0.29 7.12 -2.69
N LYS A 241 -0.26 5.81 -2.88
CA LYS A 241 0.38 4.88 -1.95
C LYS A 241 1.84 4.63 -2.31
N ILE A 242 2.72 4.88 -1.34
CA ILE A 242 4.13 4.55 -1.42
C ILE A 242 4.34 3.15 -0.82
N GLU A 243 4.93 2.20 -1.57
CA GLU A 243 5.35 0.90 -1.02
C GLU A 243 6.67 1.07 -0.28
N GLY A 244 6.82 0.42 0.89
CA GLY A 244 8.09 0.50 1.60
C GLY A 244 8.06 0.25 3.10
N ARG A 245 7.13 -0.55 3.66
CA ARG A 245 7.09 -0.87 5.12
C ARG A 245 8.37 -1.52 5.67
N MET A 246 9.21 -2.09 4.80
CA MET A 246 10.51 -2.67 5.16
C MET A 246 11.68 -1.71 4.88
N LYS A 247 11.41 -0.45 4.56
CA LYS A 247 12.43 0.57 4.27
C LYS A 247 12.71 1.43 5.49
N GLY A 248 13.89 2.05 5.50
CA GLY A 248 14.30 2.93 6.58
C GLY A 248 13.71 4.34 6.51
N PRO A 249 13.88 5.15 7.58
CA PRO A 249 13.30 6.49 7.70
C PRO A 249 13.70 7.45 6.59
N ARG A 250 14.95 7.37 6.10
CA ARG A 250 15.45 8.20 5.00
C ARG A 250 14.64 7.98 3.72
N TYR A 251 14.39 6.71 3.35
CA TYR A 251 13.55 6.39 2.19
C TYR A 251 12.14 6.94 2.36
N VAL A 252 11.52 6.65 3.51
CA VAL A 252 10.15 7.08 3.76
C VAL A 252 10.03 8.60 3.72
N GLY A 253 10.92 9.33 4.37
CA GLY A 253 10.91 10.78 4.42
C GLY A 253 11.12 11.41 3.04
N GLU A 254 12.17 11.03 2.31
CA GLU A 254 12.49 11.64 1.02
C GLU A 254 11.43 11.35 -0.05
N VAL A 255 10.97 10.09 -0.15
CA VAL A 255 9.92 9.75 -1.13
C VAL A 255 8.63 10.50 -0.81
N THR A 256 8.22 10.56 0.46
CA THR A 256 7.01 11.28 0.88
C THR A 256 7.12 12.77 0.55
N ARG A 257 8.24 13.41 0.90
CA ARG A 257 8.51 14.83 0.64
C ARG A 257 8.41 15.17 -0.84
N ILE A 258 9.02 14.33 -1.69
CA ILE A 258 9.01 14.55 -3.14
C ILE A 258 7.60 14.37 -3.70
N TYR A 259 6.87 13.30 -3.36
CA TYR A 259 5.50 13.13 -3.81
C TYR A 259 4.59 14.25 -3.31
N ARG A 260 4.72 14.72 -2.07
CA ARG A 260 3.97 15.87 -1.56
C ARG A 260 4.26 17.15 -2.35
N LYS A 261 5.55 17.46 -2.60
CA LYS A 261 5.97 18.61 -3.43
C LYS A 261 5.25 18.59 -4.79
N TYR A 262 5.20 17.45 -5.46
CA TYR A 262 4.63 17.36 -6.81
C TYR A 262 3.10 17.27 -6.82
N VAL A 263 2.47 16.79 -5.76
CA VAL A 263 1.01 16.94 -5.57
C VAL A 263 0.66 18.41 -5.38
N ASP A 264 1.40 19.14 -4.58
CA ASP A 264 1.17 20.58 -4.36
C ASP A 264 1.42 21.38 -5.65
N LEU A 265 2.44 21.01 -6.43
CA LEU A 265 2.69 21.61 -7.74
C LEU A 265 1.50 21.37 -8.68
N TYR A 266 0.97 20.15 -8.77
CA TYR A 266 -0.19 19.82 -9.57
C TYR A 266 -1.42 20.65 -9.14
N LEU A 267 -1.67 20.77 -7.85
CA LEU A 267 -2.79 21.54 -7.31
C LEU A 267 -2.64 23.06 -7.52
N SER A 268 -1.42 23.55 -7.65
CA SER A 268 -1.14 24.99 -7.90
C SER A 268 -1.38 25.42 -9.34
N GLU A 269 -1.73 24.51 -10.25
CA GLU A 269 -1.96 24.76 -11.68
C GLU A 269 -0.75 25.35 -12.46
N LYS A 270 0.43 25.31 -11.84
CA LYS A 270 1.68 25.70 -12.50
C LYS A 270 2.13 24.59 -13.47
N PRO A 271 2.97 24.91 -14.46
CA PRO A 271 3.52 23.90 -15.35
C PRO A 271 4.17 22.75 -14.57
N TYR A 272 3.70 21.53 -14.82
CA TYR A 272 4.22 20.35 -14.15
C TYR A 272 5.53 19.90 -14.80
N LYS A 273 6.61 19.98 -14.06
CA LYS A 273 7.92 19.51 -14.50
C LYS A 273 8.69 18.96 -13.30
N VAL A 274 9.13 17.71 -13.40
CA VAL A 274 9.95 17.08 -12.37
C VAL A 274 11.41 17.55 -12.49
N GLU A 275 11.99 17.98 -11.37
CA GLU A 275 13.37 18.40 -11.29
C GLU A 275 14.32 17.19 -11.32
N SER A 276 15.42 17.29 -12.04
CA SER A 276 16.39 16.20 -12.17
C SER A 276 17.02 15.79 -10.83
N GLU A 277 17.16 16.72 -9.90
CA GLU A 277 17.68 16.43 -8.57
C GLU A 277 16.71 15.55 -7.76
N ASP A 278 15.39 15.81 -7.82
CA ASP A 278 14.40 14.98 -7.16
C ASP A 278 14.36 13.56 -7.75
N LEU A 279 14.45 13.43 -9.08
CA LEU A 279 14.57 12.13 -9.73
C LEU A 279 15.81 11.37 -9.25
N LYS A 280 16.96 12.07 -9.17
CA LYS A 280 18.20 11.49 -8.66
C LYS A 280 18.05 11.01 -7.22
N ILE A 281 17.44 11.80 -6.34
CA ILE A 281 17.18 11.41 -4.95
C ILE A 281 16.30 10.15 -4.90
N LEU A 282 15.19 10.11 -5.67
CA LEU A 282 14.32 8.93 -5.74
C LEU A 282 15.05 7.66 -6.20
N MET A 283 16.04 7.80 -7.08
CA MET A 283 16.88 6.68 -7.52
C MET A 283 17.93 6.27 -6.47
N GLU A 284 18.47 7.21 -5.69
CA GLU A 284 19.53 6.96 -4.73
C GLU A 284 19.04 6.42 -3.39
N VAL A 285 17.87 6.86 -2.90
CA VAL A 285 17.38 6.45 -1.56
C VAL A 285 17.09 4.96 -1.48
N PHE A 286 16.63 4.36 -2.55
CA PHE A 286 16.54 2.92 -2.78
C PHE A 286 15.96 2.64 -4.17
N ASN A 287 16.66 1.84 -4.96
CA ASN A 287 16.16 1.36 -6.24
C ASN A 287 16.64 -0.08 -6.46
N LEU A 288 15.72 -1.02 -6.61
CA LEU A 288 16.04 -2.43 -6.76
C LEU A 288 16.81 -2.71 -8.07
N SER A 289 16.60 -1.91 -9.12
CA SER A 289 17.33 -2.01 -10.36
C SER A 289 18.82 -1.68 -10.24
N LEU A 290 19.25 -0.94 -9.21
CA LEU A 290 20.65 -0.64 -8.92
C LEU A 290 21.35 -1.78 -8.16
N ILE A 291 20.60 -2.65 -7.46
CA ILE A 291 21.16 -3.78 -6.69
C ILE A 291 21.65 -4.90 -7.65
N HIS A 292 21.16 -4.90 -8.88
CA HIS A 292 21.51 -5.90 -9.90
C HIS A 292 22.61 -5.45 -10.86
N ILE A 293 23.16 -4.27 -10.63
CA ILE A 293 24.34 -3.75 -11.35
C ILE A 293 25.59 -4.24 -10.65
#